data_077f15331b6156e7c5ba19f5ef591722
#
_entry.id   077f15331b6156e7c5ba19f5ef591722
#
_cell.length_a   1.000
_cell.length_b   1.000
_cell.length_c   1.000
_cell.angle_alpha   90.00
_cell.angle_beta   90.00
_cell.angle_gamma   90.00
#
_symmetry.space_group_name_H-M   'P 1'
#
loop_
_entity.id
_entity.type
_entity.pdbx_description
1 polymer ?
#
loop_
_entity_poly.entity_id
_entity_poly.type
_entity_poly.pdbx_seq_one_letter_code
_entity_poly.pdbx_strand_id
1 'polypeptide(L)'
;ANWASQERAQFAGQGFEDISALANLILLQEMMMGEEYMMLAGTSTPVAAPSIVSASARAAGSKERAVGAHMCFAVIITATNYYGETVGSQVVVLPSGTASDQVVDVTIGPSPGALAYNVYVSTNAEPSAANAYRVATGVGGVRFTVQGAPPVSGANPPVVDTSTGKNTRMEGIIPTLAGKSASAGVYPNGWQGGYVDQAVGTHLSYNVIYRALDALWENWSSNDPGAFRADPAEIVGDGGDIMRLSNDIIAQGMGTNYRLVVDQGDVPGVRVGAAVSEFQNPITRSVLKLVVHPWLTQGTAVLMTYQLPQTWTNVSNAWEMTCVQDYVSIAWPVIDASFRYSIFLYGALVSHAPFYSGLLQGLQV
;
A
#
# COMPACT_ATOMS: atom_id res chain seq x y z
N ALA A 1 -18.55 -4.65 9.84
CA ALA A 1 -19.39 -4.65 8.63
C ALA A 1 -20.82 -5.05 8.98
N ASN A 2 -21.80 -4.42 8.35
CA ASN A 2 -23.23 -4.71 8.55
C ASN A 2 -23.90 -4.90 7.19
N TRP A 3 -24.67 -5.95 7.10
CA TRP A 3 -25.47 -6.22 5.90
C TRP A 3 -26.95 -6.37 6.27
N ALA A 4 -27.84 -5.86 5.45
CA ALA A 4 -29.28 -5.97 5.63
C ALA A 4 -29.93 -6.43 4.31
N SER A 5 -30.70 -7.49 4.37
CA SER A 5 -31.53 -7.95 3.27
C SER A 5 -33.00 -7.82 3.62
N GLN A 6 -33.81 -7.46 2.63
CA GLN A 6 -35.25 -7.40 2.82
C GLN A 6 -35.86 -8.79 2.73
N GLU A 7 -36.85 -9.07 3.57
CA GLU A 7 -37.57 -10.34 3.62
C GLU A 7 -38.11 -10.77 2.24
N ARG A 8 -38.63 -9.80 1.46
CA ARG A 8 -39.11 -10.07 0.10
C ARG A 8 -38.02 -10.61 -0.84
N ALA A 9 -36.80 -10.10 -0.73
CA ALA A 9 -35.68 -10.60 -1.55
C ALA A 9 -35.31 -12.03 -1.16
N GLN A 10 -35.40 -12.35 0.12
CA GLN A 10 -35.14 -13.69 0.63
C GLN A 10 -36.15 -14.71 0.10
N PHE A 11 -37.45 -14.36 0.10
CA PHE A 11 -38.48 -15.22 -0.48
C PHE A 11 -38.39 -15.35 -2.00
N ALA A 12 -38.03 -14.28 -2.70
CA ALA A 12 -37.84 -14.30 -4.15
C ALA A 12 -36.62 -15.13 -4.57
N GLY A 13 -35.61 -15.25 -3.71
CA GLY A 13 -34.39 -16.03 -3.95
C GLY A 13 -34.54 -17.53 -3.63
N GLN A 14 -35.63 -17.93 -2.98
CA GLN A 14 -35.88 -19.34 -2.69
C GLN A 14 -35.99 -20.17 -3.98
N GLY A 15 -35.07 -21.08 -4.17
CA GLY A 15 -34.99 -21.97 -5.33
C GLY A 15 -33.84 -21.66 -6.29
N PHE A 16 -33.13 -20.52 -6.07
CA PHE A 16 -31.89 -20.19 -6.82
C PHE A 16 -30.68 -20.19 -5.91
N GLU A 17 -30.67 -19.33 -4.89
CA GLU A 17 -29.60 -19.24 -3.89
C GLU A 17 -30.16 -18.75 -2.55
N ASP A 18 -29.55 -19.18 -1.44
CA ASP A 18 -29.86 -18.62 -0.13
C ASP A 18 -29.15 -17.25 0.01
N ILE A 19 -29.93 -16.18 -0.20
CA ILE A 19 -29.44 -14.79 -0.12
C ILE A 19 -28.83 -14.50 1.25
N SER A 20 -29.36 -15.11 2.30
CA SER A 20 -28.84 -14.93 3.67
C SER A 20 -27.47 -15.57 3.84
N ALA A 21 -27.27 -16.79 3.31
CA ALA A 21 -25.98 -17.46 3.32
C ALA A 21 -24.95 -16.71 2.48
N LEU A 22 -25.34 -16.24 1.29
CA LEU A 22 -24.49 -15.44 0.41
C LEU A 22 -24.08 -14.13 1.08
N ALA A 23 -25.01 -13.43 1.72
CA ALA A 23 -24.73 -12.19 2.45
C ALA A 23 -23.72 -12.39 3.57
N ASN A 24 -23.85 -13.47 4.34
CA ASN A 24 -22.91 -13.81 5.41
C ASN A 24 -21.51 -14.15 4.85
N LEU A 25 -21.45 -14.86 3.71
CA LEU A 25 -20.19 -15.18 3.05
C LEU A 25 -19.45 -13.91 2.58
N ILE A 26 -20.17 -13.02 1.90
CA ILE A 26 -19.61 -11.74 1.45
C ILE A 26 -19.12 -10.91 2.63
N LEU A 27 -19.92 -10.84 3.71
CA LEU A 27 -19.56 -10.10 4.91
C LEU A 27 -18.30 -10.68 5.58
N LEU A 28 -18.15 -12.00 5.60
CA LEU A 28 -16.95 -12.65 6.11
C LEU A 28 -15.73 -12.32 5.24
N GLN A 29 -15.87 -12.37 3.91
CA GLN A 29 -14.80 -12.01 3.00
C GLN A 29 -14.37 -10.55 3.15
N GLU A 30 -15.32 -9.62 3.27
CA GLU A 30 -15.03 -8.21 3.53
C GLU A 30 -14.29 -8.01 4.86
N MET A 31 -14.69 -8.77 5.89
CA MET A 31 -14.05 -8.71 7.20
C MET A 31 -12.60 -9.23 7.14
N MET A 32 -12.37 -10.36 6.45
CA MET A 32 -11.02 -10.93 6.27
C MET A 32 -10.11 -10.00 5.48
N MET A 33 -10.61 -9.39 4.40
CA MET A 33 -9.85 -8.39 3.64
C MET A 33 -9.54 -7.15 4.48
N GLY A 34 -10.49 -6.69 5.28
CA GLY A 34 -10.29 -5.58 6.19
C GLY A 34 -9.26 -5.89 7.28
N GLU A 35 -9.24 -7.10 7.81
CA GLU A 35 -8.24 -7.56 8.78
C GLU A 35 -6.84 -7.60 8.16
N GLU A 36 -6.70 -8.22 6.98
CA GLU A 36 -5.42 -8.27 6.26
C GLU A 36 -4.86 -6.87 6.01
N TYR A 37 -5.72 -5.95 5.57
CA TYR A 37 -5.33 -4.56 5.41
C TYR A 37 -4.93 -3.91 6.73
N MET A 38 -5.70 -4.12 7.80
CA MET A 38 -5.39 -3.55 9.12
C MET A 38 -4.09 -4.09 9.70
N MET A 39 -3.81 -5.37 9.52
CA MET A 39 -2.52 -5.96 9.93
C MET A 39 -1.34 -5.34 9.19
N LEU A 40 -1.50 -5.02 7.92
CA LEU A 40 -0.42 -4.43 7.12
C LEU A 40 -0.28 -2.92 7.33
N ALA A 41 -1.38 -2.18 7.19
CA ALA A 41 -1.39 -0.72 7.08
C ALA A 41 -2.38 -0.01 8.01
N GLY A 42 -2.98 -0.73 8.96
CA GLY A 42 -3.84 -0.13 9.97
C GLY A 42 -3.11 0.96 10.74
N THR A 43 -3.75 2.11 10.95
CA THR A 43 -3.11 3.22 11.63
C THR A 43 -4.10 4.00 12.49
N SER A 44 -3.68 4.38 13.67
CA SER A 44 -4.39 5.30 14.56
C SER A 44 -4.07 6.77 14.25
N THR A 45 -3.04 7.02 13.46
CA THR A 45 -2.63 8.35 13.00
C THR A 45 -3.02 8.56 11.53
N PRO A 46 -3.23 9.80 11.07
CA PRO A 46 -3.45 10.07 9.66
C PRO A 46 -2.30 9.54 8.79
N VAL A 47 -2.66 8.95 7.64
CA VAL A 47 -1.67 8.65 6.60
C VAL A 47 -1.06 9.97 6.14
N ALA A 48 0.24 9.98 5.90
CA ALA A 48 0.89 11.19 5.39
C ALA A 48 0.29 11.57 4.03
N ALA A 49 -0.04 12.84 3.85
CA ALA A 49 -0.47 13.32 2.55
C ALA A 49 0.66 13.07 1.51
N PRO A 50 0.32 12.55 0.31
CA PRO A 50 1.33 12.23 -0.70
C PRO A 50 2.01 13.51 -1.18
N SER A 51 3.30 13.43 -1.42
CA SER A 51 4.02 14.54 -2.07
C SER A 51 3.87 14.44 -3.59
N ILE A 52 3.88 15.58 -4.29
CA ILE A 52 4.03 15.60 -5.74
C ILE A 52 5.51 15.78 -6.03
N VAL A 53 6.13 14.75 -6.61
CA VAL A 53 7.56 14.79 -6.97
C VAL A 53 7.75 15.66 -8.20
N SER A 54 6.90 15.50 -9.20
CA SER A 54 6.90 16.33 -10.41
C SER A 54 5.52 16.39 -11.03
N ALA A 55 5.21 17.52 -11.66
CA ALA A 55 4.12 17.67 -12.60
C ALA A 55 4.61 18.49 -13.78
N SER A 56 4.54 17.94 -14.97
CA SER A 56 5.05 18.59 -16.18
C SER A 56 4.09 18.41 -17.35
N ALA A 57 3.87 19.50 -18.08
CA ALA A 57 3.10 19.46 -19.31
C ALA A 57 4.00 19.03 -20.48
N ARG A 58 3.53 18.10 -21.30
CA ARG A 58 4.17 17.67 -22.55
C ARG A 58 3.15 17.54 -23.68
N ALA A 59 3.61 17.50 -24.90
CA ALA A 59 2.74 17.22 -26.04
C ALA A 59 2.06 15.84 -25.90
N ALA A 60 0.78 15.79 -26.24
CA ALA A 60 0.00 14.57 -26.21
C ALA A 60 0.50 13.59 -27.30
N GLY A 61 0.65 12.32 -26.92
CA GLY A 61 0.94 11.24 -27.85
C GLY A 61 -0.28 10.91 -28.75
N SER A 62 -0.07 10.11 -29.78
CA SER A 62 -1.12 9.78 -30.76
C SER A 62 -2.35 9.06 -30.20
N LYS A 63 -2.24 8.46 -29.03
CA LYS A 63 -3.33 7.76 -28.32
C LYS A 63 -3.85 8.52 -27.10
N GLU A 64 -3.27 9.66 -26.78
CA GLU A 64 -3.63 10.46 -25.62
C GLU A 64 -4.56 11.60 -26.04
N ARG A 65 -5.46 11.97 -25.13
CA ARG A 65 -6.34 13.12 -25.33
C ARG A 65 -5.75 14.32 -24.63
N ALA A 66 -5.48 15.38 -25.39
CA ALA A 66 -5.01 16.64 -24.82
C ALA A 66 -6.00 17.20 -23.79
N VAL A 67 -5.46 17.82 -22.76
CA VAL A 67 -6.24 18.47 -21.67
C VAL A 67 -6.98 19.70 -22.18
N GLY A 68 -6.38 20.42 -23.10
CA GLY A 68 -6.89 21.69 -23.65
C GLY A 68 -6.11 22.91 -23.15
N ALA A 69 -6.25 24.02 -23.87
CA ALA A 69 -5.58 25.26 -23.52
C ALA A 69 -6.14 25.84 -22.21
N HIS A 70 -5.26 26.19 -21.29
CA HIS A 70 -5.59 26.80 -20.00
C HIS A 70 -6.58 25.98 -19.16
N MET A 71 -6.61 24.64 -19.32
CA MET A 71 -7.54 23.77 -18.60
C MET A 71 -6.89 23.06 -17.39
N CYS A 72 -5.59 23.13 -17.21
CA CYS A 72 -4.91 22.61 -16.03
C CYS A 72 -3.88 23.63 -15.55
N PHE A 73 -4.15 24.26 -14.42
CA PHE A 73 -3.24 25.21 -13.76
C PHE A 73 -2.58 24.58 -12.54
N ALA A 74 -3.25 23.64 -11.89
CA ALA A 74 -2.67 22.95 -10.75
C ALA A 74 -3.22 21.53 -10.61
N VAL A 75 -2.40 20.67 -10.02
CA VAL A 75 -2.75 19.31 -9.64
C VAL A 75 -2.63 19.17 -8.14
N ILE A 76 -3.64 18.60 -7.51
CA ILE A 76 -3.69 18.26 -6.09
C ILE A 76 -3.91 16.75 -5.99
N ILE A 77 -3.19 16.10 -5.10
CA ILE A 77 -3.31 14.66 -4.89
C ILE A 77 -3.62 14.37 -3.43
N THR A 78 -4.45 13.39 -3.21
CA THR A 78 -4.77 12.85 -1.89
C THR A 78 -4.47 11.36 -1.88
N ALA A 79 -4.12 10.81 -0.72
CA ALA A 79 -4.02 9.37 -0.52
C ALA A 79 -5.32 8.83 0.05
N THR A 80 -5.74 7.68 -0.40
CA THR A 80 -6.90 6.95 0.13
C THR A 80 -6.46 5.67 0.80
N ASN A 81 -7.11 5.32 1.89
CA ASN A 81 -6.94 4.06 2.56
C ASN A 81 -8.32 3.45 2.89
N TYR A 82 -8.33 2.34 3.64
CA TYR A 82 -9.57 1.66 4.02
C TYR A 82 -10.52 2.53 4.87
N TYR A 83 -10.00 3.54 5.56
CA TYR A 83 -10.77 4.40 6.46
C TYR A 83 -11.30 5.66 5.78
N GLY A 84 -10.59 6.15 4.78
CA GLY A 84 -10.97 7.39 4.12
C GLY A 84 -9.86 8.00 3.26
N GLU A 85 -9.80 9.32 3.26
CA GLU A 85 -8.96 10.11 2.38
C GLU A 85 -8.21 11.18 3.17
N THR A 86 -6.94 11.40 2.83
CA THR A 86 -6.10 12.45 3.42
C THR A 86 -6.53 13.82 2.90
N VAL A 87 -6.12 14.88 3.60
CA VAL A 87 -6.22 16.23 3.03
C VAL A 87 -5.43 16.33 1.72
N GLY A 88 -5.82 17.29 0.88
CA GLY A 88 -5.10 17.57 -0.36
C GLY A 88 -3.65 17.94 -0.12
N SER A 89 -2.76 17.32 -0.88
CA SER A 89 -1.33 17.58 -0.84
C SER A 89 -0.96 18.92 -1.47
N GLN A 90 0.33 19.19 -1.50
CA GLN A 90 0.87 20.40 -2.09
C GLN A 90 0.36 20.61 -3.54
N VAL A 91 -0.14 21.78 -3.80
CA VAL A 91 -0.57 22.23 -5.13
C VAL A 91 0.66 22.48 -6.00
N VAL A 92 0.81 21.75 -7.08
CA VAL A 92 1.80 22.07 -8.12
C VAL A 92 1.15 22.95 -9.17
N VAL A 93 1.64 24.17 -9.28
CA VAL A 93 1.10 25.18 -10.18
C VAL A 93 1.83 25.14 -11.51
N LEU A 94 1.08 25.08 -12.58
CA LEU A 94 1.55 25.31 -13.95
C LEU A 94 1.26 26.78 -14.29
N PRO A 95 2.24 27.70 -14.28
CA PRO A 95 1.98 29.15 -14.28
C PRO A 95 1.17 29.66 -15.47
N SER A 96 1.33 29.01 -16.63
CA SER A 96 0.64 29.39 -17.86
C SER A 96 -0.57 28.48 -18.18
N GLY A 97 -0.85 27.50 -17.33
CA GLY A 97 -1.76 26.40 -17.67
C GLY A 97 -1.22 25.55 -18.82
N THR A 98 -2.03 24.60 -19.27
CA THR A 98 -1.68 23.72 -20.41
C THR A 98 -1.94 24.40 -21.73
N ALA A 99 -1.15 24.05 -22.78
CA ALA A 99 -1.48 24.38 -24.16
C ALA A 99 -2.55 23.41 -24.73
N SER A 100 -3.06 23.72 -25.93
CA SER A 100 -4.19 23.00 -26.53
C SER A 100 -3.91 21.54 -26.88
N ASP A 101 -2.64 21.18 -27.04
CA ASP A 101 -2.15 19.87 -27.47
C ASP A 101 -1.41 19.11 -26.36
N GLN A 102 -1.48 19.56 -25.10
CA GLN A 102 -0.69 19.01 -24.01
C GLN A 102 -1.51 18.07 -23.09
N VAL A 103 -0.77 17.17 -22.47
CA VAL A 103 -1.16 16.36 -21.31
C VAL A 103 -0.23 16.72 -20.15
N VAL A 104 -0.63 16.35 -18.92
CA VAL A 104 0.20 16.61 -17.74
C VAL A 104 0.60 15.28 -17.10
N ASP A 105 1.90 15.00 -17.09
CA ASP A 105 2.45 13.86 -16.39
C ASP A 105 2.73 14.24 -14.94
N VAL A 106 2.23 13.43 -14.04
CA VAL A 106 2.35 13.61 -12.60
C VAL A 106 3.06 12.42 -12.02
N THR A 107 4.10 12.68 -11.23
CA THR A 107 4.76 11.67 -10.41
C THR A 107 4.46 11.94 -8.94
N ILE A 108 3.92 10.93 -8.27
CA ILE A 108 3.46 10.99 -6.89
C ILE A 108 4.56 10.40 -6.01
N GLY A 109 4.88 11.07 -4.91
CA GLY A 109 5.69 10.47 -3.86
C GLY A 109 4.83 9.48 -3.07
N PRO A 110 5.23 8.21 -2.96
CA PRO A 110 4.42 7.20 -2.30
C PRO A 110 4.19 7.55 -0.83
N SER A 111 2.97 7.26 -0.38
CA SER A 111 2.55 7.45 1.01
C SER A 111 2.35 6.07 1.64
N PRO A 112 3.21 5.65 2.57
CA PRO A 112 3.08 4.35 3.23
C PRO A 112 1.73 4.22 3.92
N GLY A 113 1.06 3.09 3.70
CA GLY A 113 -0.28 2.84 4.21
C GLY A 113 -1.43 3.38 3.35
N ALA A 114 -1.13 4.06 2.24
CA ALA A 114 -2.13 4.36 1.22
C ALA A 114 -2.48 3.10 0.40
N LEU A 115 -3.72 2.99 -0.04
CA LEU A 115 -4.16 1.97 -1.01
C LEU A 115 -4.13 2.49 -2.43
N ALA A 116 -4.49 3.76 -2.58
CA ALA A 116 -4.59 4.41 -3.88
C ALA A 116 -4.55 5.93 -3.71
N TYR A 117 -4.52 6.63 -4.83
CA TYR A 117 -4.49 8.08 -4.87
C TYR A 117 -5.68 8.63 -5.66
N ASN A 118 -6.23 9.75 -5.20
CA ASN A 118 -7.17 10.54 -5.97
C ASN A 118 -6.46 11.78 -6.53
N VAL A 119 -6.75 12.09 -7.78
CA VAL A 119 -6.14 13.21 -8.51
C VAL A 119 -7.20 14.26 -8.78
N TYR A 120 -6.90 15.49 -8.40
CA TYR A 120 -7.75 16.67 -8.60
C TYR A 120 -7.01 17.69 -9.46
N VAL A 121 -7.74 18.37 -10.31
CA VAL A 121 -7.18 19.41 -11.20
C VAL A 121 -7.95 20.70 -11.01
N SER A 122 -7.22 21.81 -10.91
CA SER A 122 -7.81 23.14 -10.95
C SER A 122 -7.66 23.74 -12.35
N THR A 123 -8.79 24.22 -12.88
CA THR A 123 -8.85 24.97 -14.14
C THR A 123 -8.73 26.47 -13.92
N ASN A 124 -8.50 26.91 -12.69
CA ASN A 124 -8.41 28.33 -12.32
C ASN A 124 -6.93 28.76 -12.27
N ALA A 125 -6.65 29.94 -12.79
CA ALA A 125 -5.31 30.54 -12.72
C ALA A 125 -4.84 30.85 -11.28
N GLU A 126 -5.80 30.99 -10.35
CA GLU A 126 -5.54 31.05 -8.90
C GLU A 126 -6.01 29.72 -8.27
N PRO A 127 -5.18 28.68 -8.31
CA PRO A 127 -5.58 27.36 -7.91
C PRO A 127 -5.72 27.24 -6.38
N SER A 128 -6.78 26.57 -5.97
CA SER A 128 -7.04 26.24 -4.56
C SER A 128 -7.77 24.90 -4.45
N ALA A 129 -7.81 24.33 -3.27
CA ALA A 129 -8.59 23.12 -3.03
C ALA A 129 -10.09 23.31 -3.35
N ALA A 130 -10.62 24.53 -3.15
CA ALA A 130 -12.02 24.83 -3.40
C ALA A 130 -12.40 24.87 -4.89
N ASN A 131 -11.44 25.08 -5.79
CA ASN A 131 -11.65 25.15 -7.24
C ASN A 131 -10.94 24.03 -8.01
N ALA A 132 -10.49 22.99 -7.31
CA ALA A 132 -9.96 21.79 -7.90
C ALA A 132 -11.01 20.67 -7.86
N TYR A 133 -11.17 19.97 -8.97
CA TYR A 133 -12.17 18.92 -9.12
C TYR A 133 -11.52 17.59 -9.46
N ARG A 134 -12.11 16.51 -8.98
CA ARG A 134 -11.57 15.17 -9.12
C ARG A 134 -11.62 14.68 -10.57
N VAL A 135 -10.46 14.33 -11.12
CA VAL A 135 -10.30 13.78 -12.48
C VAL A 135 -10.07 12.27 -12.46
N ALA A 136 -9.49 11.73 -11.39
CA ALA A 136 -9.30 10.31 -11.25
C ALA A 136 -9.44 9.89 -9.78
N THR A 137 -9.86 8.66 -9.58
CA THR A 137 -10.00 8.02 -8.28
C THR A 137 -9.40 6.63 -8.32
N GLY A 138 -8.80 6.21 -7.20
CA GLY A 138 -8.28 4.86 -7.08
C GLY A 138 -7.04 4.58 -7.95
N VAL A 139 -6.20 5.60 -8.21
CA VAL A 139 -4.94 5.41 -8.93
C VAL A 139 -4.00 4.63 -8.04
N GLY A 140 -3.68 3.39 -8.41
CA GLY A 140 -2.81 2.50 -7.63
C GLY A 140 -1.31 2.74 -7.85
N GLY A 141 -0.93 3.42 -8.94
CA GLY A 141 0.46 3.70 -9.29
C GLY A 141 0.93 5.09 -8.87
N VAL A 142 2.22 5.27 -8.79
CA VAL A 142 2.86 6.57 -8.47
C VAL A 142 3.03 7.47 -9.71
N ARG A 143 2.63 7.03 -10.88
CA ARG A 143 2.58 7.83 -12.11
C ARG A 143 1.18 7.91 -12.65
N PHE A 144 0.79 9.11 -13.01
CA PHE A 144 -0.52 9.38 -13.60
C PHE A 144 -0.40 10.48 -14.66
N THR A 145 -1.08 10.29 -15.79
CA THR A 145 -1.17 11.32 -16.83
C THR A 145 -2.58 11.88 -16.87
N VAL A 146 -2.71 13.17 -16.61
CA VAL A 146 -3.98 13.90 -16.79
C VAL A 146 -4.26 14.04 -18.27
N GLN A 147 -5.37 13.47 -18.72
CA GLN A 147 -5.79 13.45 -20.11
C GLN A 147 -7.24 13.91 -20.25
N GLY A 148 -7.54 14.58 -21.38
CA GLY A 148 -8.87 15.09 -21.66
C GLY A 148 -9.20 16.32 -20.83
N ALA A 149 -10.28 17.01 -21.19
CA ALA A 149 -10.73 18.20 -20.49
C ALA A 149 -11.13 17.84 -19.05
N PRO A 150 -10.52 18.46 -18.01
CA PRO A 150 -10.88 18.21 -16.64
C PRO A 150 -12.28 18.77 -16.34
N PRO A 151 -12.98 18.22 -15.35
CA PRO A 151 -14.29 18.74 -14.95
C PRO A 151 -14.17 20.13 -14.35
N VAL A 152 -15.19 20.95 -14.56
CA VAL A 152 -15.31 22.30 -13.99
C VAL A 152 -16.23 22.33 -12.76
N SER A 153 -16.72 21.17 -12.35
CA SER A 153 -17.56 20.95 -11.17
C SER A 153 -17.43 19.51 -10.70
N GLY A 154 -17.71 19.24 -9.45
CA GLY A 154 -17.64 17.88 -8.90
C GLY A 154 -17.08 17.85 -7.48
N ALA A 155 -16.49 16.71 -7.10
CA ALA A 155 -15.92 16.55 -5.79
C ALA A 155 -14.60 17.31 -5.67
N ASN A 156 -14.46 18.08 -4.61
CA ASN A 156 -13.24 18.78 -4.24
C ASN A 156 -12.36 17.89 -3.34
N PRO A 157 -11.05 18.19 -3.21
CA PRO A 157 -10.21 17.55 -2.20
C PRO A 157 -10.80 17.76 -0.80
N PRO A 158 -10.75 16.75 0.09
CA PRO A 158 -11.24 16.89 1.44
C PRO A 158 -10.43 17.93 2.21
N VAL A 159 -11.12 18.71 3.03
CA VAL A 159 -10.51 19.71 3.93
C VAL A 159 -10.19 19.13 5.31
N VAL A 160 -10.73 17.96 5.61
CA VAL A 160 -10.51 17.24 6.87
C VAL A 160 -10.01 15.85 6.52
N ASP A 161 -8.94 15.44 7.20
CA ASP A 161 -8.37 14.12 7.05
C ASP A 161 -9.29 13.06 7.68
N THR A 162 -9.68 12.08 6.89
CA THR A 162 -10.50 10.93 7.31
C THR A 162 -9.76 9.61 7.22
N SER A 163 -8.46 9.64 6.96
CA SER A 163 -7.63 8.43 6.76
C SER A 163 -7.29 7.70 8.06
N THR A 164 -7.82 8.14 9.20
CA THR A 164 -7.60 7.47 10.49
C THR A 164 -8.70 6.50 10.83
N GLY A 165 -8.35 5.34 11.37
CA GLY A 165 -9.30 4.39 11.94
C GLY A 165 -9.86 4.88 13.26
N LYS A 166 -11.01 5.58 13.22
CA LYS A 166 -11.64 6.14 14.42
C LYS A 166 -12.00 5.11 15.50
N ASN A 167 -12.25 3.87 15.12
CA ASN A 167 -12.73 2.81 16.01
C ASN A 167 -11.77 1.64 16.17
N THR A 168 -10.70 1.59 15.38
CA THR A 168 -9.68 0.55 15.44
C THR A 168 -8.36 1.19 15.78
N ARG A 169 -7.83 0.88 16.95
CA ARG A 169 -6.55 1.41 17.45
C ARG A 169 -5.41 0.43 17.24
N MET A 170 -5.51 -0.42 16.23
CA MET A 170 -4.46 -1.35 15.89
C MET A 170 -3.48 -0.68 14.93
N GLU A 171 -2.22 -0.61 15.33
CA GLU A 171 -1.14 -0.23 14.44
C GLU A 171 -0.71 -1.46 13.63
N GLY A 172 -0.68 -1.33 12.33
CA GLY A 172 -0.22 -2.37 11.43
C GLY A 172 1.31 -2.41 11.31
N ILE A 173 1.80 -3.31 10.48
CA ILE A 173 3.24 -3.50 10.24
C ILE A 173 3.89 -2.20 9.74
N ILE A 174 3.34 -1.57 8.71
CA ILE A 174 3.93 -0.36 8.10
C ILE A 174 4.05 0.80 9.09
N PRO A 175 3.00 1.24 9.81
CA PRO A 175 3.12 2.30 10.80
C PRO A 175 4.06 1.94 11.94
N THR A 176 4.05 0.68 12.38
CA THR A 176 4.96 0.19 13.43
C THR A 176 6.42 0.29 13.00
N LEU A 177 6.75 -0.12 11.77
CA LEU A 177 8.10 0.00 11.21
C LEU A 177 8.51 1.46 11.00
N ALA A 178 7.59 2.29 10.51
CA ALA A 178 7.85 3.71 10.31
C ALA A 178 8.09 4.49 11.62
N GLY A 179 7.89 3.87 12.78
CA GLY A 179 8.08 4.49 14.09
C GLY A 179 7.08 5.62 14.38
N LYS A 180 5.96 5.64 13.66
CA LYS A 180 4.91 6.66 13.84
C LYS A 180 3.95 6.21 14.92
N SER A 181 4.30 6.48 16.15
CA SER A 181 3.33 6.49 17.24
C SER A 181 2.42 7.73 17.12
N ALA A 182 1.18 7.59 17.54
CA ALA A 182 0.15 8.64 17.55
C ALA A 182 0.55 9.95 18.23
N SER A 183 1.64 9.98 18.96
CA SER A 183 2.12 11.13 19.73
C SER A 183 3.57 11.45 19.38
N ALA A 184 3.82 12.02 18.21
CA ALA A 184 5.12 12.56 17.82
C ALA A 184 6.24 11.54 17.53
N GLY A 185 5.93 10.38 17.01
CA GLY A 185 6.95 9.50 16.42
C GLY A 185 7.89 8.79 17.39
N VAL A 186 7.55 8.76 18.66
CA VAL A 186 8.34 8.08 19.69
C VAL A 186 7.46 7.01 20.34
N TYR A 187 7.85 5.76 20.25
CA TYR A 187 7.26 4.74 21.10
C TYR A 187 7.47 5.10 22.56
N PRO A 188 6.47 4.88 23.43
CA PRO A 188 6.67 5.02 24.86
C PRO A 188 7.89 4.17 25.27
N ASN A 189 8.82 4.75 25.99
CA ASN A 189 10.04 4.12 26.49
C ASN A 189 11.23 3.98 25.52
N GLY A 190 11.30 4.79 24.46
CA GLY A 190 12.48 4.82 23.59
C GLY A 190 12.63 3.61 22.65
N TRP A 191 11.57 2.89 22.41
CA TRP A 191 11.55 1.81 21.42
C TRP A 191 11.81 2.40 20.02
N GLN A 192 12.75 1.80 19.33
CA GLN A 192 13.00 2.14 17.93
C GLN A 192 12.02 1.37 17.05
N GLY A 193 11.49 2.05 16.03
CA GLY A 193 10.78 1.40 14.94
C GLY A 193 11.71 0.49 14.15
N GLY A 194 11.19 -0.11 13.07
CA GLY A 194 11.98 -0.88 12.13
C GLY A 194 13.00 -0.02 11.38
N TYR A 195 13.85 -0.68 10.63
CA TYR A 195 14.71 0.01 9.67
C TYR A 195 13.85 0.68 8.60
N VAL A 196 14.07 1.97 8.36
CA VAL A 196 13.36 2.71 7.32
C VAL A 196 14.38 3.26 6.32
N ASP A 197 14.33 2.78 5.09
CA ASP A 197 15.09 3.33 3.98
C ASP A 197 14.16 4.17 3.09
N GLN A 198 14.51 5.44 2.96
CA GLN A 198 13.86 6.35 2.02
C GLN A 198 14.63 6.33 0.69
N ALA A 199 14.38 5.34 -0.12
CA ALA A 199 15.00 5.19 -1.44
C ALA A 199 14.45 6.19 -2.46
N VAL A 200 14.36 7.47 -2.07
CA VAL A 200 13.80 8.53 -2.91
C VAL A 200 14.56 8.63 -4.22
N GLY A 201 13.85 8.48 -5.32
CA GLY A 201 14.43 8.61 -6.65
C GLY A 201 15.00 7.34 -7.25
N THR A 202 14.95 6.22 -6.53
CA THR A 202 15.41 4.91 -7.04
C THR A 202 14.27 3.90 -7.02
N HIS A 203 14.24 3.02 -8.02
CA HIS A 203 13.30 1.89 -8.02
C HIS A 203 13.82 0.75 -7.13
N LEU A 204 12.96 -0.20 -6.81
CA LEU A 204 13.35 -1.40 -6.09
C LEU A 204 14.39 -2.16 -6.91
N SER A 205 15.62 -2.17 -6.44
CA SER A 205 16.77 -2.77 -7.13
C SER A 205 17.57 -3.63 -6.17
N TYR A 206 18.44 -4.47 -6.73
CA TYR A 206 19.39 -5.27 -5.96
C TYR A 206 20.16 -4.43 -4.93
N ASN A 207 20.65 -3.26 -5.32
CA ASN A 207 21.45 -2.40 -4.45
C ASN A 207 20.66 -1.85 -3.27
N VAL A 208 19.38 -1.51 -3.48
CA VAL A 208 18.49 -1.05 -2.41
C VAL A 208 18.24 -2.17 -1.39
N ILE A 209 17.96 -3.38 -1.89
CA ILE A 209 17.76 -4.55 -1.03
C ILE A 209 19.05 -4.87 -0.25
N TYR A 210 20.19 -4.90 -0.93
CA TYR A 210 21.48 -5.16 -0.31
C TYR A 210 21.81 -4.19 0.81
N ARG A 211 21.61 -2.89 0.57
CA ARG A 211 21.80 -1.84 1.57
C ARG A 211 20.89 -2.04 2.79
N ALA A 212 19.64 -2.43 2.54
CA ALA A 212 18.68 -2.68 3.62
C ALA A 212 19.07 -3.93 4.43
N LEU A 213 19.52 -4.99 3.77
CA LEU A 213 19.99 -6.21 4.44
C LEU A 213 21.25 -5.95 5.28
N ASP A 214 22.18 -5.15 4.75
CA ASP A 214 23.39 -4.75 5.44
C ASP A 214 23.07 -3.93 6.69
N ALA A 215 22.17 -2.94 6.56
CA ALA A 215 21.73 -2.13 7.68
C ALA A 215 20.97 -2.94 8.74
N LEU A 216 20.13 -3.90 8.34
CA LEU A 216 19.44 -4.80 9.28
C LEU A 216 20.40 -5.74 9.99
N TRP A 217 21.46 -6.16 9.30
CA TRP A 217 22.51 -7.00 9.87
C TRP A 217 23.40 -6.23 10.84
N GLU A 218 23.72 -4.98 10.52
CA GLU A 218 24.54 -4.09 11.35
C GLU A 218 23.72 -3.27 12.35
N ASN A 219 22.39 -3.42 12.34
CA ASN A 219 21.49 -2.67 13.20
C ASN A 219 21.71 -3.05 14.68
N TRP A 220 22.59 -2.32 15.33
CA TRP A 220 22.86 -2.44 16.75
C TRP A 220 22.49 -1.14 17.46
N SER A 221 21.76 -1.25 18.51
CA SER A 221 21.51 -0.13 19.38
C SER A 221 22.78 0.18 20.17
N SER A 222 23.18 1.43 20.22
CA SER A 222 24.32 1.89 21.05
C SER A 222 24.13 1.59 22.55
N ASN A 223 22.92 1.25 22.95
CA ASN A 223 22.54 0.97 24.34
C ASN A 223 22.47 -0.53 24.66
N ASP A 224 22.59 -1.39 23.67
CA ASP A 224 22.51 -2.85 23.86
C ASP A 224 23.65 -3.56 23.10
N PRO A 225 24.74 -3.90 23.82
CA PRO A 225 25.92 -4.53 23.22
C PRO A 225 25.68 -5.98 22.74
N GLY A 226 24.52 -6.54 22.97
CA GLY A 226 24.10 -7.84 22.52
C GLY A 226 23.44 -7.83 21.13
N ALA A 227 23.90 -7.00 20.21
CA ALA A 227 23.31 -6.79 18.90
C ALA A 227 22.80 -8.07 18.25
N PHE A 228 21.50 -8.19 18.18
CA PHE A 228 20.82 -9.26 17.46
C PHE A 228 20.76 -8.88 15.99
N ARG A 229 21.29 -9.74 15.16
CA ARG A 229 21.38 -9.52 13.73
C ARG A 229 20.12 -10.05 13.06
N ALA A 230 19.42 -9.18 12.33
CA ALA A 230 18.20 -9.56 11.66
C ALA A 230 18.50 -10.32 10.36
N ASP A 231 17.72 -11.36 10.10
CA ASP A 231 17.75 -12.12 8.85
C ASP A 231 16.33 -12.20 8.29
N PRO A 232 15.92 -11.25 7.44
CA PRO A 232 14.58 -11.24 6.86
C PRO A 232 14.33 -12.50 6.03
N ALA A 233 13.13 -13.04 6.12
CA ALA A 233 12.70 -14.22 5.39
C ALA A 233 11.97 -13.85 4.07
N GLU A 234 11.33 -12.70 4.03
CA GLU A 234 10.50 -12.29 2.90
C GLU A 234 10.63 -10.79 2.61
N ILE A 235 10.49 -10.46 1.32
CA ILE A 235 10.28 -9.09 0.84
C ILE A 235 8.87 -9.04 0.28
N VAL A 236 8.03 -8.25 0.90
CA VAL A 236 6.64 -8.04 0.49
C VAL A 236 6.54 -6.70 -0.21
N GLY A 237 6.02 -6.68 -1.43
CA GLY A 237 5.96 -5.47 -2.24
C GLY A 237 4.78 -5.46 -3.21
N ASP A 238 4.61 -4.34 -3.91
CA ASP A 238 3.68 -4.26 -5.04
C ASP A 238 4.16 -5.08 -6.23
N GLY A 239 3.21 -5.58 -7.02
CA GLY A 239 3.51 -6.38 -8.21
C GLY A 239 4.36 -5.66 -9.26
N GLY A 240 4.18 -4.36 -9.43
CA GLY A 240 4.96 -3.52 -10.33
C GLY A 240 6.42 -3.39 -9.89
N ASP A 241 6.66 -3.19 -8.60
CA ASP A 241 8.00 -3.07 -8.04
C ASP A 241 8.77 -4.39 -8.10
N ILE A 242 8.11 -5.51 -7.79
CA ILE A 242 8.71 -6.85 -7.89
C ILE A 242 9.00 -7.24 -9.35
N MET A 243 8.10 -6.90 -10.28
CA MET A 243 8.35 -7.12 -11.70
C MET A 243 9.57 -6.34 -12.20
N ARG A 244 9.76 -5.11 -11.76
CA ARG A 244 10.95 -4.30 -12.11
C ARG A 244 12.21 -4.86 -11.53
N LEU A 245 12.19 -5.23 -10.25
CA LEU A 245 13.31 -5.92 -9.61
C LEU A 245 13.72 -7.15 -10.41
N SER A 246 12.75 -7.96 -10.85
CA SER A 246 13.02 -9.14 -11.67
C SER A 246 13.66 -8.76 -13.01
N ASN A 247 13.17 -7.72 -13.67
CA ASN A 247 13.71 -7.24 -14.93
C ASN A 247 15.14 -6.69 -14.75
N ASP A 248 15.41 -5.95 -13.69
CA ASP A 248 16.73 -5.42 -13.38
C ASP A 248 17.76 -6.51 -13.12
N ILE A 249 17.39 -7.51 -12.32
CA ILE A 249 18.26 -8.66 -12.04
C ILE A 249 18.59 -9.40 -13.33
N ILE A 250 17.62 -9.56 -14.23
CA ILE A 250 17.81 -10.21 -15.54
C ILE A 250 18.67 -9.34 -16.45
N ALA A 251 18.46 -8.01 -16.45
CA ALA A 251 19.17 -7.06 -17.33
C ALA A 251 20.61 -6.77 -16.90
N GLN A 252 20.90 -6.77 -15.59
CA GLN A 252 22.23 -6.40 -15.06
C GLN A 252 23.35 -7.45 -15.31
N GLY A 253 23.16 -8.32 -16.25
CA GLY A 253 24.25 -9.12 -16.78
C GLY A 253 24.47 -10.42 -16.06
N MET A 254 23.50 -10.88 -15.45
CA MET A 254 23.37 -12.31 -15.26
C MET A 254 23.28 -12.99 -16.64
N GLY A 255 23.40 -12.21 -17.71
CA GLY A 255 23.29 -12.63 -19.11
C GLY A 255 24.40 -13.54 -19.62
N THR A 256 25.50 -13.73 -18.92
CA THR A 256 26.54 -14.67 -19.35
C THR A 256 26.52 -16.02 -18.64
N ASN A 257 25.85 -16.13 -17.49
CA ASN A 257 25.85 -17.37 -16.70
C ASN A 257 24.47 -17.92 -16.33
N TYR A 258 23.39 -17.23 -16.65
CA TYR A 258 22.04 -17.75 -16.45
C TYR A 258 21.58 -18.55 -17.65
N ARG A 259 21.50 -19.86 -17.47
CA ARG A 259 20.71 -20.71 -18.32
C ARG A 259 19.24 -20.35 -18.09
N LEU A 260 18.60 -19.76 -19.07
CA LEU A 260 17.14 -19.81 -19.17
C LEU A 260 16.75 -21.28 -19.26
N VAL A 261 16.38 -21.88 -18.16
CA VAL A 261 15.79 -23.22 -18.19
C VAL A 261 14.37 -23.01 -18.69
N VAL A 262 14.20 -23.13 -19.99
CA VAL A 262 12.88 -23.32 -20.57
C VAL A 262 12.49 -24.74 -20.16
N ASP A 263 11.68 -24.86 -19.12
CA ASP A 263 11.11 -26.12 -18.71
C ASP A 263 10.19 -26.60 -19.87
N GLN A 264 10.71 -27.54 -20.63
CA GLN A 264 9.95 -28.26 -21.64
C GLN A 264 9.11 -29.31 -20.92
N GLY A 265 8.19 -28.86 -20.05
CA GLY A 265 7.11 -29.73 -19.59
C GLY A 265 6.22 -30.12 -20.76
N ASP A 266 5.57 -31.26 -20.64
CA ASP A 266 4.76 -32.00 -21.59
C ASP A 266 3.56 -31.22 -22.22
N VAL A 267 3.61 -29.90 -22.29
CA VAL A 267 2.61 -29.00 -22.84
C VAL A 267 3.18 -28.33 -24.09
N PRO A 268 2.59 -28.51 -25.28
CA PRO A 268 3.04 -27.80 -26.46
C PRO A 268 2.74 -26.32 -26.37
N GLY A 269 3.74 -25.52 -26.02
CA GLY A 269 3.67 -24.09 -25.96
C GLY A 269 4.97 -23.51 -25.40
N VAL A 270 5.51 -22.49 -26.05
CA VAL A 270 6.64 -21.73 -25.55
C VAL A 270 6.14 -20.75 -24.50
N ARG A 271 6.48 -20.99 -23.23
CA ARG A 271 6.29 -19.98 -22.16
C ARG A 271 7.47 -19.03 -22.21
N VAL A 272 7.23 -17.80 -22.59
CA VAL A 272 8.21 -16.72 -22.55
C VAL A 272 7.90 -15.86 -21.33
N GLY A 273 8.83 -15.81 -20.39
CA GLY A 273 8.75 -14.96 -19.20
C GLY A 273 9.75 -15.44 -18.17
N ALA A 274 10.44 -14.51 -17.52
CA ALA A 274 11.28 -14.81 -16.38
C ALA A 274 10.80 -13.97 -15.20
N ALA A 275 10.64 -14.60 -14.04
CA ALA A 275 10.35 -13.93 -12.78
C ALA A 275 11.32 -14.44 -11.72
N VAL A 276 11.84 -13.53 -10.91
CA VAL A 276 12.64 -13.89 -9.75
C VAL A 276 11.68 -14.07 -8.58
N SER A 277 11.62 -15.27 -8.04
CA SER A 277 10.77 -15.60 -6.89
C SER A 277 11.50 -15.56 -5.56
N GLU A 278 12.83 -15.74 -5.61
CA GLU A 278 13.68 -15.85 -4.44
C GLU A 278 14.97 -15.07 -4.64
N PHE A 279 15.47 -14.55 -3.55
CA PHE A 279 16.72 -13.80 -3.49
C PHE A 279 17.61 -14.41 -2.41
N GLN A 280 18.87 -14.66 -2.69
CA GLN A 280 19.81 -15.14 -1.69
C GLN A 280 20.43 -13.97 -0.94
N ASN A 281 20.26 -13.91 0.37
CA ASN A 281 20.94 -12.95 1.22
C ASN A 281 22.46 -13.19 1.14
N PRO A 282 23.25 -12.23 0.66
CA PRO A 282 24.68 -12.42 0.50
C PRO A 282 25.43 -12.51 1.83
N ILE A 283 24.84 -12.03 2.93
CA ILE A 283 25.47 -12.00 4.25
C ILE A 283 25.27 -13.34 4.96
N THR A 284 24.01 -13.77 5.09
CA THR A 284 23.63 -14.97 5.85
C THR A 284 23.52 -16.21 4.98
N ARG A 285 23.44 -16.04 3.67
CA ARG A 285 23.13 -17.07 2.66
C ARG A 285 21.74 -17.70 2.80
N SER A 286 20.89 -17.12 3.61
CA SER A 286 19.47 -17.47 3.69
C SER A 286 18.74 -17.06 2.40
N VAL A 287 17.60 -17.66 2.16
CA VAL A 287 16.76 -17.37 1.00
C VAL A 287 15.63 -16.44 1.42
N LEU A 288 15.56 -15.28 0.77
CA LEU A 288 14.43 -14.35 0.90
C LEU A 288 13.42 -14.63 -0.21
N LYS A 289 12.17 -14.77 0.15
CA LYS A 289 11.08 -14.88 -0.81
C LYS A 289 10.59 -13.52 -1.25
N LEU A 290 10.25 -13.37 -2.52
CA LEU A 290 9.59 -12.19 -3.06
C LEU A 290 8.09 -12.45 -3.10
N VAL A 291 7.32 -11.70 -2.34
CA VAL A 291 5.87 -11.85 -2.19
C VAL A 291 5.17 -10.61 -2.69
N VAL A 292 4.21 -10.79 -3.60
CA VAL A 292 3.33 -9.72 -4.07
C VAL A 292 2.14 -9.62 -3.13
N HIS A 293 1.88 -8.41 -2.64
CA HIS A 293 0.75 -8.16 -1.75
C HIS A 293 -0.20 -7.11 -2.36
N PRO A 294 -1.51 -7.41 -2.49
CA PRO A 294 -2.45 -6.54 -3.18
C PRO A 294 -2.74 -5.22 -2.47
N TRP A 295 -2.49 -5.15 -1.16
CA TRP A 295 -2.73 -3.96 -0.34
C TRP A 295 -1.50 -3.03 -0.23
N LEU A 296 -0.38 -3.40 -0.83
CA LEU A 296 0.77 -2.51 -0.92
C LEU A 296 0.67 -1.66 -2.18
N THR A 297 0.80 -0.35 -2.00
CA THR A 297 0.93 0.56 -3.14
C THR A 297 2.35 0.54 -3.68
N GLN A 298 2.46 0.75 -4.97
CA GLN A 298 3.73 0.93 -5.65
C GLN A 298 4.60 1.98 -4.94
N GLY A 299 5.87 1.69 -4.81
CA GLY A 299 6.82 2.56 -4.11
C GLY A 299 7.03 2.24 -2.64
N THR A 300 6.41 1.16 -2.14
CA THR A 300 6.58 0.68 -0.76
C THR A 300 6.85 -0.82 -0.76
N ALA A 301 7.90 -1.24 -0.06
CA ALA A 301 8.19 -2.65 0.16
C ALA A 301 8.59 -2.89 1.62
N VAL A 302 8.28 -4.08 2.14
CA VAL A 302 8.54 -4.44 3.53
C VAL A 302 9.42 -5.69 3.57
N LEU A 303 10.51 -5.63 4.34
CA LEU A 303 11.34 -6.79 4.66
C LEU A 303 10.86 -7.37 5.98
N MET A 304 10.37 -8.60 5.93
CA MET A 304 9.76 -9.26 7.08
C MET A 304 10.68 -10.30 7.70
N THR A 305 10.87 -10.17 9.01
CA THR A 305 11.49 -11.19 9.85
C THR A 305 10.42 -11.78 10.75
N TYR A 306 10.21 -13.09 10.66
CA TYR A 306 9.17 -13.76 11.44
C TYR A 306 9.69 -14.34 12.74
N GLN A 307 10.91 -14.86 12.75
CA GLN A 307 11.49 -15.52 13.90
C GLN A 307 12.60 -14.68 14.53
N LEU A 308 12.62 -14.64 15.84
CA LEU A 308 13.69 -14.02 16.59
C LEU A 308 14.90 -14.96 16.65
N PRO A 309 16.15 -14.45 16.49
CA PRO A 309 17.35 -15.28 16.49
C PRO A 309 17.65 -15.91 17.85
N GLN A 310 17.13 -15.33 18.92
CA GLN A 310 17.29 -15.87 20.28
C GLN A 310 15.95 -15.80 21.03
N THR A 311 15.61 -16.90 21.66
CA THR A 311 14.45 -17.01 22.53
C THR A 311 14.88 -16.92 23.99
N TRP A 312 15.01 -15.70 24.51
CA TRP A 312 15.37 -15.47 25.93
C TRP A 312 14.16 -15.63 26.85
N THR A 313 13.00 -15.53 26.28
CA THR A 313 11.69 -15.70 26.89
C THR A 313 10.88 -16.65 26.02
N ASN A 314 9.68 -16.98 26.41
CA ASN A 314 8.78 -17.82 25.60
C ASN A 314 8.32 -17.16 24.27
N VAL A 315 8.98 -16.08 23.84
CA VAL A 315 8.68 -15.35 22.62
C VAL A 315 9.66 -15.79 21.52
N SER A 316 9.15 -16.46 20.51
CA SER A 316 9.92 -16.91 19.34
C SER A 316 9.63 -16.09 18.08
N ASN A 317 8.46 -15.45 18.01
CA ASN A 317 8.01 -14.73 16.84
C ASN A 317 8.22 -13.22 16.99
N ALA A 318 8.67 -12.57 15.92
CA ALA A 318 8.79 -11.11 15.90
C ALA A 318 7.41 -10.42 15.82
N TRP A 319 6.45 -11.08 15.20
CA TRP A 319 5.09 -10.61 15.01
C TRP A 319 4.10 -11.67 15.45
N GLU A 320 3.06 -11.25 16.13
CA GLU A 320 2.01 -12.14 16.63
C GLU A 320 0.66 -11.43 16.59
N MET A 321 -0.37 -12.14 16.11
CA MET A 321 -1.74 -11.68 16.19
C MET A 321 -2.38 -12.27 17.45
N THR A 322 -2.67 -11.44 18.43
CA THR A 322 -3.35 -11.85 19.66
C THR A 322 -4.83 -11.58 19.53
N CYS A 323 -5.64 -12.65 19.50
CA CYS A 323 -7.09 -12.55 19.45
C CYS A 323 -7.70 -12.82 20.83
N VAL A 324 -8.49 -11.88 21.32
CA VAL A 324 -9.33 -12.06 22.52
C VAL A 324 -10.57 -12.86 22.15
N GLN A 325 -11.11 -12.60 20.98
CA GLN A 325 -12.25 -13.29 20.42
C GLN A 325 -12.07 -13.42 18.92
N ASP A 326 -12.17 -14.64 18.43
CA ASP A 326 -12.14 -14.95 17.01
C ASP A 326 -13.44 -14.49 16.32
N TYR A 327 -13.58 -14.73 15.03
CA TYR A 327 -14.74 -14.29 14.25
C TYR A 327 -16.07 -14.74 14.88
N VAL A 328 -16.90 -13.77 15.22
CA VAL A 328 -18.25 -14.00 15.75
C VAL A 328 -19.26 -13.34 14.83
N SER A 329 -20.16 -14.16 14.28
CA SER A 329 -21.30 -13.69 13.52
C SER A 329 -22.50 -13.52 14.44
N ILE A 330 -23.13 -12.35 14.41
CA ILE A 330 -24.34 -12.02 15.17
C ILE A 330 -25.46 -11.71 14.18
N ALA A 331 -26.55 -12.44 14.29
CA ALA A 331 -27.81 -12.09 13.65
C ALA A 331 -28.61 -11.19 14.58
N TRP A 332 -28.92 -9.98 14.14
CA TRP A 332 -29.72 -9.04 14.93
C TRP A 332 -31.21 -9.36 14.80
N PRO A 333 -32.02 -8.98 15.80
CA PRO A 333 -33.48 -9.10 15.69
C PRO A 333 -34.00 -8.40 14.44
N VAL A 334 -35.03 -8.98 13.83
CA VAL A 334 -35.70 -8.42 12.66
C VAL A 334 -36.35 -7.09 13.02
N ILE A 335 -35.97 -6.02 12.34
CA ILE A 335 -36.56 -4.68 12.46
C ILE A 335 -36.99 -4.26 11.06
N ASP A 336 -38.21 -3.76 10.93
CA ASP A 336 -38.77 -3.26 9.66
C ASP A 336 -38.68 -4.29 8.50
N ALA A 337 -38.97 -5.56 8.78
CA ALA A 337 -38.87 -6.67 7.83
C ALA A 337 -37.47 -6.77 7.15
N SER A 338 -36.42 -6.38 7.87
CA SER A 338 -35.04 -6.48 7.39
C SER A 338 -34.21 -7.39 8.31
N PHE A 339 -33.36 -8.23 7.70
CA PHE A 339 -32.39 -9.07 8.40
C PHE A 339 -31.04 -8.35 8.41
N ARG A 340 -30.41 -8.28 9.60
CA ARG A 340 -29.11 -7.65 9.78
C ARG A 340 -28.15 -8.64 10.38
N TYR A 341 -26.96 -8.73 9.77
CA TYR A 341 -25.85 -9.55 10.24
C TYR A 341 -24.64 -8.66 10.53
N SER A 342 -23.89 -9.03 11.54
CA SER A 342 -22.62 -8.36 11.87
C SER A 342 -21.58 -9.42 12.19
N ILE A 343 -20.36 -9.24 11.71
CA ILE A 343 -19.20 -10.06 12.06
C ILE A 343 -18.22 -9.18 12.82
N PHE A 344 -17.72 -9.71 13.93
CA PHE A 344 -16.76 -9.04 14.79
C PHE A 344 -15.53 -9.92 14.99
N LEU A 345 -14.38 -9.27 15.04
CA LEU A 345 -13.10 -9.82 15.45
C LEU A 345 -12.51 -8.89 16.52
N TYR A 346 -12.06 -9.43 17.63
CA TYR A 346 -11.35 -8.68 18.66
C TYR A 346 -9.93 -9.19 18.78
N GLY A 347 -9.01 -8.51 18.14
CA GLY A 347 -7.60 -8.84 18.13
C GLY A 347 -6.71 -7.62 18.02
N ALA A 348 -5.43 -7.81 18.25
CA ALA A 348 -4.39 -6.81 18.05
C ALA A 348 -3.12 -7.46 17.51
N LEU A 349 -2.46 -6.76 16.58
CA LEU A 349 -1.13 -7.12 16.14
C LEU A 349 -0.12 -6.67 17.19
N VAL A 350 0.69 -7.59 17.66
CA VAL A 350 1.77 -7.33 18.62
C VAL A 350 3.10 -7.49 17.90
N SER A 351 3.94 -6.48 17.97
CA SER A 351 5.33 -6.55 17.53
C SER A 351 6.24 -6.68 18.74
N HIS A 352 6.97 -7.77 18.82
CA HIS A 352 7.94 -7.99 19.90
C HIS A 352 9.29 -7.36 19.58
N ALA A 353 9.64 -7.25 18.31
CA ALA A 353 10.91 -6.69 17.87
C ALA A 353 10.79 -6.06 16.47
N PRO A 354 10.21 -4.86 16.35
CA PRO A 354 10.00 -4.21 15.06
C PRO A 354 11.31 -3.91 14.34
N PHE A 355 12.40 -3.68 15.06
CA PHE A 355 13.71 -3.36 14.51
C PHE A 355 14.39 -4.52 13.74
N TYR A 356 13.84 -5.74 13.80
CA TYR A 356 14.28 -6.85 12.97
C TYR A 356 13.68 -6.83 11.55
N SER A 357 12.69 -6.01 11.32
CA SER A 357 12.04 -5.86 10.02
C SER A 357 12.35 -4.49 9.44
N GLY A 358 12.25 -4.36 8.11
CA GLY A 358 12.58 -3.12 7.40
C GLY A 358 11.45 -2.63 6.53
N LEU A 359 11.37 -1.31 6.35
CA LEU A 359 10.45 -0.63 5.45
C LEU A 359 11.25 0.15 4.41
N LEU A 360 11.04 -0.17 3.16
CA LEU A 360 11.53 0.59 2.01
C LEU A 360 10.41 1.49 1.52
N GLN A 361 10.64 2.79 1.44
CA GLN A 361 9.64 3.75 1.00
C GLN A 361 10.25 4.79 0.06
N GLY A 362 9.40 5.46 -0.72
CA GLY A 362 9.88 6.45 -1.68
C GLY A 362 10.51 5.83 -2.94
N LEU A 363 10.26 4.55 -3.19
CA LEU A 363 10.69 3.89 -4.42
C LEU A 363 10.01 4.55 -5.62
N GLN A 364 10.79 4.88 -6.64
CA GLN A 364 10.27 5.43 -7.89
C GLN A 364 10.01 4.33 -8.91
N VAL A 365 9.06 4.63 -9.78
CA VAL A 365 8.66 3.75 -10.89
C VAL A 365 9.41 4.09 -12.16
#